data_a56d63aa96b724c08fbe28eac4c7413f
#
_entry.id   a56d63aa96b724c08fbe28eac4c7413f
#
_cell.length_a   1.000
_cell.length_b   1.000
_cell.length_c   1.000
_cell.angle_alpha   90.00
_cell.angle_beta   90.00
_cell.angle_gamma   90.00
#
_symmetry.space_group_name_H-M   'P 1'
#
loop_
_entity.id
_entity.type
_entity.pdbx_description
1 polymer ?
#
loop_
_entity_poly.entity_id
_entity_poly.type
_entity_poly.pdbx_seq_one_letter_code
_entity_poly.pdbx_strand_id
1 'polypeptide(L)'
;SETGTGQSMYNIMDYTNTNITGTSLILERLLKSGNTIEHFILSSSRSIYGEGAYLSSNNQPVSKNLKRKIEDMKLGKFDIYCPETGNAMKAIATNEECIPNPLSFYAATKLFQEQQMNLYKEKLFRKLTIFRFQNVYGEGQSLNNPYTGLLAVFFNLANENKSLNVFEDGLESRDFIHVDDVVATIKCSIFSNNRSWDGTFNLG
;
A
#
# COMPACT_ATOMS: atom_id res chain seq x y z
N SER A 1 1.63 6.81 -11.60
CA SER A 1 1.53 5.42 -11.15
C SER A 1 0.11 4.93 -11.35
N GLU A 2 -0.05 3.77 -11.96
CA GLU A 2 -1.34 3.08 -11.96
C GLU A 2 -1.64 2.56 -10.56
N THR A 3 -2.91 2.63 -10.16
CA THR A 3 -3.41 2.24 -8.83
C THR A 3 -4.63 1.34 -8.99
N GLY A 4 -4.96 0.58 -7.97
CA GLY A 4 -6.12 -0.32 -8.01
C GLY A 4 -5.73 -1.79 -8.00
N THR A 5 -5.97 -2.42 -6.86
CA THR A 5 -5.57 -3.82 -6.61
C THR A 5 -6.26 -4.79 -7.55
N GLY A 6 -7.60 -4.67 -7.68
CA GLY A 6 -8.40 -5.58 -8.53
C GLY A 6 -8.08 -5.41 -10.02
N GLN A 7 -8.05 -4.17 -10.52
CA GLN A 7 -7.75 -3.87 -11.92
C GLN A 7 -6.38 -4.40 -12.34
N SER A 8 -5.39 -4.34 -11.46
CA SER A 8 -4.02 -4.78 -11.75
C SER A 8 -3.91 -6.26 -12.10
N MET A 9 -4.88 -7.08 -11.68
CA MET A 9 -4.90 -8.52 -11.98
C MET A 9 -5.25 -8.82 -13.44
N TYR A 10 -5.77 -7.84 -14.16
CA TYR A 10 -6.19 -7.97 -15.58
C TYR A 10 -5.35 -7.08 -16.50
N ASN A 11 -5.01 -5.85 -16.08
CA ASN A 11 -4.27 -4.87 -16.89
C ASN A 11 -2.77 -4.92 -16.60
N ILE A 12 -2.17 -6.10 -16.62
CA ILE A 12 -0.78 -6.35 -16.20
C ILE A 12 0.21 -5.44 -16.91
N MET A 13 0.08 -5.25 -18.24
CA MET A 13 1.01 -4.46 -19.03
C MET A 13 0.97 -2.97 -18.70
N ASP A 14 -0.20 -2.42 -18.43
CA ASP A 14 -0.33 -0.99 -18.05
C ASP A 14 0.41 -0.72 -16.74
N TYR A 15 0.23 -1.59 -15.75
CA TYR A 15 0.94 -1.52 -14.46
C TYR A 15 2.44 -1.74 -14.62
N THR A 16 2.87 -2.67 -15.49
CA THR A 16 4.28 -2.90 -15.78
C THR A 16 4.91 -1.66 -16.42
N ASN A 17 4.29 -1.15 -17.48
CA ASN A 17 4.82 0.00 -18.22
C ASN A 17 4.90 1.25 -17.35
N THR A 18 3.84 1.53 -16.59
CA THR A 18 3.77 2.75 -15.78
C THR A 18 4.60 2.63 -14.51
N ASN A 19 4.40 1.60 -13.71
CA ASN A 19 5.00 1.50 -12.38
C ASN A 19 6.43 0.96 -12.42
N ILE A 20 6.71 -0.03 -13.23
CA ILE A 20 8.04 -0.67 -13.29
C ILE A 20 8.93 0.05 -14.30
N THR A 21 8.54 0.05 -15.57
CA THR A 21 9.34 0.64 -16.65
C THR A 21 9.51 2.15 -16.44
N GLY A 22 8.43 2.87 -16.08
CA GLY A 22 8.50 4.30 -15.81
C GLY A 22 9.48 4.63 -14.69
N THR A 23 9.49 3.87 -13.60
CA THR A 23 10.45 4.03 -12.50
C THR A 23 11.88 3.72 -12.96
N SER A 24 12.08 2.65 -13.71
CA SER A 24 13.40 2.28 -14.26
C SER A 24 13.96 3.35 -15.18
N LEU A 25 13.10 3.96 -16.02
CA LEU A 25 13.50 5.06 -16.90
C LEU A 25 13.96 6.30 -16.12
N ILE A 26 13.27 6.65 -15.02
CA ILE A 26 13.70 7.76 -14.14
C ILE A 26 15.09 7.48 -13.58
N LEU A 27 15.31 6.28 -13.02
CA LEU A 27 16.59 5.88 -12.47
C LEU A 27 17.71 5.89 -13.53
N GLU A 28 17.44 5.36 -14.72
CA GLU A 28 18.41 5.36 -15.82
C GLU A 28 18.78 6.79 -16.24
N ARG A 29 17.83 7.69 -16.31
CA ARG A 29 18.07 9.11 -16.62
C ARG A 29 18.89 9.81 -15.56
N LEU A 30 18.59 9.56 -14.29
CA LEU A 30 19.37 10.10 -13.17
C LEU A 30 20.81 9.59 -13.20
N LEU A 31 21.02 8.29 -13.45
CA LEU A 31 22.35 7.71 -13.60
C LEU A 31 23.15 8.35 -14.75
N LYS A 32 22.51 8.55 -15.91
CA LYS A 32 23.15 9.17 -17.08
C LYS A 32 23.46 10.65 -16.89
N SER A 33 22.67 11.36 -16.07
CA SER A 33 22.92 12.76 -15.78
C SER A 33 24.12 13.00 -14.87
N GLY A 34 24.54 12.00 -14.11
CA GLY A 34 25.59 12.11 -13.10
C GLY A 34 25.21 12.95 -11.88
N ASN A 35 23.95 13.39 -11.77
CA ASN A 35 23.50 14.24 -10.67
C ASN A 35 23.03 13.40 -9.49
N THR A 36 23.32 13.89 -8.29
CA THR A 36 22.75 13.39 -7.03
C THR A 36 21.53 14.21 -6.67
N ILE A 37 20.44 13.56 -6.30
CA ILE A 37 19.19 14.19 -5.86
C ILE A 37 19.26 14.40 -4.34
N GLU A 38 18.97 15.61 -3.89
CA GLU A 38 19.00 15.94 -2.46
C GLU A 38 17.96 15.14 -1.67
N HIS A 39 16.74 15.05 -2.21
CA HIS A 39 15.67 14.29 -1.57
C HIS A 39 14.76 13.68 -2.63
N PHE A 40 14.64 12.37 -2.63
CA PHE A 40 13.66 11.65 -3.43
C PHE A 40 12.57 11.07 -2.52
N ILE A 41 11.31 11.27 -2.92
CA ILE A 41 10.15 10.75 -2.20
C ILE A 41 9.41 9.77 -3.10
N LEU A 42 9.25 8.54 -2.63
CA LEU A 42 8.48 7.51 -3.31
C LEU A 42 7.13 7.30 -2.63
N SER A 43 6.06 7.49 -3.38
CA SER A 43 4.71 7.07 -2.97
C SER A 43 4.54 5.58 -3.18
N SER A 44 4.70 4.81 -2.10
CA SER A 44 4.42 3.38 -2.04
C SER A 44 3.01 3.11 -1.50
N SER A 45 2.72 1.93 -1.02
CA SER A 45 1.38 1.52 -0.60
C SER A 45 1.41 0.46 0.48
N ARG A 46 0.47 0.52 1.39
CA ARG A 46 0.22 -0.55 2.36
C ARG A 46 -0.06 -1.91 1.71
N SER A 47 -0.50 -1.92 0.45
CA SER A 47 -0.84 -3.16 -0.28
C SER A 47 0.32 -4.16 -0.37
N ILE A 48 1.56 -3.69 -0.22
CA ILE A 48 2.74 -4.57 -0.20
C ILE A 48 2.73 -5.57 0.95
N TYR A 49 2.02 -5.26 2.05
CA TYR A 49 1.92 -6.14 3.21
C TYR A 49 0.92 -7.30 3.03
N GLY A 50 0.10 -7.26 1.97
CA GLY A 50 -0.97 -8.22 1.76
C GLY A 50 -2.04 -8.13 2.85
N GLU A 51 -2.22 -9.20 3.61
CA GLU A 51 -3.20 -9.26 4.70
C GLU A 51 -2.75 -8.47 5.96
N GLY A 52 -1.46 -8.10 6.05
CA GLY A 52 -0.93 -7.39 7.22
C GLY A 52 -0.42 -8.31 8.32
N ALA A 53 -0.45 -7.84 9.57
CA ALA A 53 0.09 -8.55 10.73
C ALA A 53 -1.02 -9.07 11.64
N TYR A 54 -0.78 -10.26 12.20
CA TYR A 54 -1.70 -10.98 13.08
C TYR A 54 -0.97 -11.56 14.28
N LEU A 55 -1.69 -11.85 15.35
CA LEU A 55 -1.17 -12.64 16.46
C LEU A 55 -1.41 -14.14 16.20
N SER A 56 -0.33 -14.92 16.32
CA SER A 56 -0.41 -16.39 16.33
C SER A 56 -1.09 -16.87 17.61
N SER A 57 -1.37 -18.18 17.67
CA SER A 57 -1.89 -18.84 18.88
C SER A 57 -1.01 -18.66 20.12
N ASN A 58 0.28 -18.38 19.94
CA ASN A 58 1.26 -18.14 21.01
C ASN A 58 1.47 -16.62 21.27
N ASN A 59 0.54 -15.76 20.84
CA ASN A 59 0.63 -14.31 20.96
C ASN A 59 1.90 -13.69 20.34
N GLN A 60 2.48 -14.33 19.32
CA GLN A 60 3.61 -13.78 18.57
C GLN A 60 3.12 -13.12 17.29
N PRO A 61 3.66 -11.93 16.93
CA PRO A 61 3.35 -11.27 15.67
C PRO A 61 3.77 -12.12 14.47
N VAL A 62 2.87 -12.28 13.50
CA VAL A 62 3.10 -12.99 12.24
C VAL A 62 2.58 -12.11 11.11
N SER A 63 3.40 -11.91 10.09
CA SER A 63 3.03 -11.18 8.86
C SER A 63 3.40 -11.95 7.58
N LYS A 64 4.14 -13.06 7.71
CA LYS A 64 4.64 -13.80 6.56
C LYS A 64 3.68 -14.91 6.14
N ASN A 65 3.47 -15.04 4.82
CA ASN A 65 2.68 -16.10 4.19
C ASN A 65 1.22 -16.16 4.64
N LEU A 66 0.68 -15.07 5.16
CA LEU A 66 -0.72 -14.96 5.51
C LEU A 66 -1.56 -14.77 4.24
N LYS A 67 -2.59 -15.57 4.09
CA LYS A 67 -3.63 -15.40 3.07
C LYS A 67 -4.91 -16.12 3.48
N ARG A 68 -6.04 -15.57 3.06
CA ARG A 68 -7.34 -16.24 3.23
C ARG A 68 -7.48 -17.36 2.20
N LYS A 69 -8.03 -18.49 2.61
CA LYS A 69 -8.28 -19.63 1.72
C LYS A 69 -9.62 -19.46 1.02
N ILE A 70 -9.66 -19.71 -0.28
CA ILE A 70 -10.90 -19.60 -1.08
C ILE A 70 -11.97 -20.55 -0.55
N GLU A 71 -11.58 -21.74 -0.11
CA GLU A 71 -12.48 -22.75 0.45
C GLU A 71 -13.15 -22.26 1.74
N ASP A 72 -12.39 -21.60 2.62
CA ASP A 72 -12.91 -21.02 3.86
C ASP A 72 -13.87 -19.86 3.55
N MET A 73 -13.50 -18.97 2.61
CA MET A 73 -14.37 -17.85 2.19
C MET A 73 -15.69 -18.33 1.59
N LYS A 74 -15.71 -19.43 0.81
CA LYS A 74 -16.94 -20.04 0.30
C LYS A 74 -17.85 -20.58 1.40
N LEU A 75 -17.30 -20.86 2.58
CA LEU A 75 -18.04 -21.31 3.76
C LEU A 75 -18.42 -20.14 4.70
N GLY A 76 -18.21 -18.89 4.25
CA GLY A 76 -18.48 -17.69 5.06
C GLY A 76 -17.45 -17.44 6.17
N LYS A 77 -16.25 -18.01 6.06
CA LYS A 77 -15.14 -17.82 6.99
C LYS A 77 -14.13 -16.86 6.37
N PHE A 78 -14.18 -15.60 6.76
CA PHE A 78 -13.37 -14.52 6.15
C PHE A 78 -12.11 -14.16 6.92
N ASP A 79 -11.91 -14.70 8.11
CA ASP A 79 -10.73 -14.47 8.93
C ASP A 79 -9.48 -15.17 8.38
N ILE A 80 -8.31 -14.73 8.87
CA ILE A 80 -7.07 -15.49 8.75
C ILE A 80 -7.03 -16.54 9.86
N TYR A 81 -6.89 -17.80 9.48
CA TYR A 81 -6.83 -18.90 10.42
C TYR A 81 -5.40 -19.37 10.63
N CYS A 82 -5.05 -19.64 11.90
CA CYS A 82 -3.78 -20.21 12.28
C CYS A 82 -3.63 -21.62 11.69
N PRO A 83 -2.59 -21.91 10.89
CA PRO A 83 -2.41 -23.24 10.28
C PRO A 83 -2.26 -24.37 11.31
N GLU A 84 -1.74 -24.05 12.50
CA GLU A 84 -1.44 -25.04 13.54
C GLU A 84 -2.67 -25.40 14.38
N THR A 85 -3.49 -24.39 14.71
CA THR A 85 -4.62 -24.57 15.65
C THR A 85 -5.98 -24.53 14.97
N GLY A 86 -6.07 -24.03 13.74
CA GLY A 86 -7.33 -23.81 13.03
C GLY A 86 -8.21 -22.67 13.60
N ASN A 87 -7.72 -21.92 14.58
CA ASN A 87 -8.45 -20.80 15.17
C ASN A 87 -8.25 -19.51 14.37
N ALA A 88 -9.25 -18.63 14.37
CA ALA A 88 -9.14 -17.30 13.80
C ALA A 88 -8.04 -16.50 14.52
N MET A 89 -7.19 -15.86 13.76
CA MET A 89 -6.10 -15.02 14.28
C MET A 89 -6.59 -13.58 14.47
N LYS A 90 -6.05 -12.90 15.48
CA LYS A 90 -6.38 -11.51 15.76
C LYS A 90 -5.48 -10.58 14.94
N ALA A 91 -6.07 -9.69 14.15
CA ALA A 91 -5.34 -8.63 13.45
C ALA A 91 -4.70 -7.65 14.44
N ILE A 92 -3.50 -7.20 14.12
CA ILE A 92 -2.74 -6.19 14.87
C ILE A 92 -2.21 -5.13 13.93
N ALA A 93 -1.72 -4.01 14.48
CA ALA A 93 -1.08 -2.97 13.68
C ALA A 93 0.11 -3.53 12.88
N THR A 94 0.15 -3.22 11.59
CA THR A 94 1.21 -3.62 10.67
C THR A 94 2.26 -2.51 10.65
N ASN A 95 3.42 -2.74 11.23
CA ASN A 95 4.52 -1.78 11.23
C ASN A 95 5.44 -1.95 10.01
N GLU A 96 6.40 -1.05 9.84
CA GLU A 96 7.31 -1.03 8.70
C GLU A 96 8.27 -2.22 8.64
N GLU A 97 8.51 -2.89 9.78
CA GLU A 97 9.37 -4.08 9.90
C GLU A 97 8.67 -5.36 9.40
N CYS A 98 7.34 -5.30 9.21
CA CYS A 98 6.60 -6.44 8.69
C CYS A 98 7.09 -6.81 7.29
N ILE A 99 7.29 -8.10 7.10
CA ILE A 99 7.78 -8.65 5.82
C ILE A 99 6.72 -8.42 4.75
N PRO A 100 7.07 -7.76 3.62
CA PRO A 100 6.14 -7.60 2.50
C PRO A 100 5.66 -8.95 1.96
N ASN A 101 4.35 -9.03 1.71
CA ASN A 101 3.68 -10.20 1.15
C ASN A 101 2.62 -9.77 0.12
N PRO A 102 3.04 -9.23 -1.05
CA PRO A 102 2.12 -8.68 -2.03
C PRO A 102 1.17 -9.74 -2.57
N LEU A 103 -0.14 -9.48 -2.51
CA LEU A 103 -1.21 -10.38 -2.96
C LEU A 103 -1.90 -9.90 -4.25
N SER A 104 -1.38 -8.84 -4.88
CA SER A 104 -1.85 -8.35 -6.17
C SER A 104 -0.69 -7.89 -7.04
N PHE A 105 -0.94 -7.79 -8.36
CA PHE A 105 0.08 -7.30 -9.28
C PHE A 105 0.48 -5.85 -8.97
N TYR A 106 -0.49 -4.99 -8.63
CA TYR A 106 -0.22 -3.63 -8.13
C TYR A 106 0.72 -3.64 -6.93
N ALA A 107 0.42 -4.44 -5.91
CA ALA A 107 1.26 -4.55 -4.72
C ALA A 107 2.70 -5.00 -5.06
N ALA A 108 2.84 -5.98 -5.97
CA ALA A 108 4.14 -6.43 -6.46
C ALA A 108 4.90 -5.32 -7.19
N THR A 109 4.22 -4.51 -8.04
CA THR A 109 4.87 -3.37 -8.71
C THR A 109 5.31 -2.30 -7.71
N LYS A 110 4.54 -2.03 -6.66
CA LYS A 110 4.91 -1.08 -5.61
C LYS A 110 6.12 -1.55 -4.80
N LEU A 111 6.13 -2.81 -4.41
CA LEU A 111 7.29 -3.39 -3.74
C LEU A 111 8.54 -3.34 -4.62
N PHE A 112 8.39 -3.61 -5.92
CA PHE A 112 9.51 -3.54 -6.86
C PHE A 112 10.03 -2.10 -7.02
N GLN A 113 9.17 -1.09 -7.01
CA GLN A 113 9.59 0.32 -6.97
C GLN A 113 10.44 0.62 -5.74
N GLU A 114 10.03 0.17 -4.53
CA GLU A 114 10.83 0.33 -3.31
C GLU A 114 12.21 -0.33 -3.46
N GLN A 115 12.25 -1.55 -3.99
CA GLN A 115 13.51 -2.29 -4.22
C GLN A 115 14.43 -1.56 -5.21
N GLN A 116 13.89 -1.09 -6.33
CA GLN A 116 14.67 -0.30 -7.31
C GLN A 116 15.27 0.96 -6.68
N MET A 117 14.48 1.73 -5.91
CA MET A 117 14.98 2.94 -5.25
C MET A 117 16.08 2.63 -4.24
N ASN A 118 15.89 1.59 -3.43
CA ASN A 118 16.89 1.19 -2.42
C ASN A 118 18.21 0.70 -3.05
N LEU A 119 18.16 0.01 -4.20
CA LEU A 119 19.38 -0.42 -4.91
C LEU A 119 20.28 0.75 -5.35
N TYR A 120 19.68 1.89 -5.64
CA TYR A 120 20.41 3.07 -6.12
C TYR A 120 20.50 4.18 -5.08
N LYS A 121 20.03 3.97 -3.85
CA LYS A 121 19.97 4.97 -2.79
C LYS A 121 21.29 5.69 -2.60
N GLU A 122 22.33 4.97 -2.27
CA GLU A 122 23.65 5.54 -1.95
C GLU A 122 24.31 6.28 -3.12
N LYS A 123 23.91 5.94 -4.34
CA LYS A 123 24.50 6.53 -5.56
C LYS A 123 23.73 7.76 -6.03
N LEU A 124 22.40 7.77 -5.90
CA LEU A 124 21.55 8.76 -6.54
C LEU A 124 20.89 9.73 -5.56
N PHE A 125 20.69 9.35 -4.30
CA PHE A 125 19.88 10.12 -3.37
C PHE A 125 20.66 10.43 -2.09
N ARG A 126 20.68 11.68 -1.66
CA ARG A 126 21.18 12.04 -0.34
C ARG A 126 20.19 11.67 0.76
N LYS A 127 18.90 11.70 0.42
CA LYS A 127 17.79 11.27 1.27
C LYS A 127 16.75 10.58 0.39
N LEU A 128 16.31 9.39 0.83
CA LEU A 128 15.22 8.64 0.21
C LEU A 128 14.13 8.41 1.25
N THR A 129 12.96 8.98 1.01
CA THR A 129 11.76 8.72 1.82
C THR A 129 10.79 7.87 1.03
N ILE A 130 10.35 6.77 1.62
CA ILE A 130 9.33 5.89 1.05
C ILE A 130 8.10 5.96 1.96
N PHE A 131 7.00 6.49 1.45
CA PHE A 131 5.73 6.50 2.15
C PHE A 131 4.83 5.36 1.69
N ARG A 132 4.47 4.45 2.59
CA ARG A 132 3.48 3.39 2.39
C ARG A 132 2.12 3.93 2.80
N PHE A 133 1.40 4.51 1.84
CA PHE A 133 0.10 5.10 2.12
C PHE A 133 -0.93 4.05 2.50
N GLN A 134 -1.71 4.35 3.53
CA GLN A 134 -2.97 3.69 3.83
C GLN A 134 -4.06 4.15 2.85
N ASN A 135 -5.35 4.01 3.16
CA ASN A 135 -6.40 4.45 2.25
C ASN A 135 -6.55 5.97 2.33
N VAL A 136 -5.96 6.66 1.36
CA VAL A 136 -6.06 8.13 1.27
C VAL A 136 -7.44 8.51 0.80
N TYR A 137 -8.06 9.49 1.47
CA TYR A 137 -9.34 10.08 1.10
C TYR A 137 -9.28 11.60 1.20
N GLY A 138 -10.24 12.28 0.60
CA GLY A 138 -10.36 13.73 0.70
C GLY A 138 -10.96 14.37 -0.53
N GLU A 139 -11.05 15.69 -0.50
CA GLU A 139 -11.59 16.49 -1.60
C GLU A 139 -10.82 16.28 -2.91
N GLY A 140 -11.54 16.30 -4.01
CA GLY A 140 -10.98 16.11 -5.36
C GLY A 140 -10.77 14.63 -5.75
N GLN A 141 -11.09 13.67 -4.87
CA GLN A 141 -11.04 12.26 -5.23
C GLN A 141 -12.11 11.92 -6.28
N SER A 142 -11.75 11.13 -7.30
CA SER A 142 -12.68 10.68 -8.32
C SER A 142 -13.80 9.83 -7.72
N LEU A 143 -15.05 10.26 -7.90
CA LEU A 143 -16.24 9.52 -7.45
C LEU A 143 -16.60 8.35 -8.38
N ASN A 144 -16.04 8.32 -9.59
CA ASN A 144 -16.40 7.36 -10.63
C ASN A 144 -15.38 6.23 -10.80
N ASN A 145 -14.32 6.17 -9.97
CA ASN A 145 -13.34 5.10 -10.05
C ASN A 145 -13.70 3.94 -9.11
N PRO A 146 -14.22 2.81 -9.62
CA PRO A 146 -14.66 1.70 -8.78
C PRO A 146 -13.51 0.94 -8.11
N TYR A 147 -12.26 1.20 -8.50
CA TYR A 147 -11.08 0.50 -8.00
C TYR A 147 -10.32 1.25 -6.90
N THR A 148 -10.65 2.53 -6.70
CA THR A 148 -10.01 3.37 -5.69
C THR A 148 -11.04 4.22 -4.98
N GLY A 149 -10.80 4.51 -3.71
CA GLY A 149 -11.65 5.45 -2.99
C GLY A 149 -12.93 4.86 -2.42
N LEU A 150 -12.80 3.79 -1.63
CA LEU A 150 -13.94 3.15 -0.97
C LEU A 150 -14.89 4.15 -0.30
N LEU A 151 -14.35 5.12 0.45
CA LEU A 151 -15.16 6.15 1.11
C LEU A 151 -15.87 7.05 0.11
N ALA A 152 -15.21 7.43 -1.00
CA ALA A 152 -15.83 8.25 -2.03
C ALA A 152 -16.99 7.53 -2.71
N VAL A 153 -16.84 6.24 -2.99
CA VAL A 153 -17.89 5.38 -3.58
C VAL A 153 -19.07 5.27 -2.60
N PHE A 154 -18.81 4.97 -1.33
CA PHE A 154 -19.86 4.83 -0.31
C PHE A 154 -20.59 6.16 -0.09
N PHE A 155 -19.87 7.27 0.00
CA PHE A 155 -20.44 8.59 0.12
C PHE A 155 -21.37 8.92 -1.06
N ASN A 156 -20.92 8.67 -2.29
CA ASN A 156 -21.71 8.92 -3.49
C ASN A 156 -23.00 8.08 -3.51
N LEU A 157 -22.89 6.78 -3.25
CA LEU A 157 -24.05 5.88 -3.21
C LEU A 157 -25.04 6.29 -2.11
N ALA A 158 -24.54 6.65 -0.92
CA ALA A 158 -25.38 7.11 0.17
C ALA A 158 -26.09 8.43 -0.16
N ASN A 159 -25.38 9.37 -0.78
CA ASN A 159 -25.94 10.66 -1.19
C ASN A 159 -27.02 10.52 -2.28
N GLU A 160 -26.90 9.50 -3.13
CA GLU A 160 -27.89 9.15 -4.16
C GLU A 160 -29.02 8.23 -3.62
N ASN A 161 -29.08 7.94 -2.32
CA ASN A 161 -29.99 6.98 -1.70
C ASN A 161 -29.95 5.59 -2.36
N LYS A 162 -28.81 5.18 -2.86
CA LYS A 162 -28.56 3.86 -3.44
C LYS A 162 -28.10 2.87 -2.37
N SER A 163 -28.37 1.59 -2.57
CA SER A 163 -27.90 0.52 -1.69
C SER A 163 -26.37 0.39 -1.76
N LEU A 164 -25.76 0.19 -0.59
CA LEU A 164 -24.35 -0.11 -0.43
C LEU A 164 -24.17 -1.63 -0.45
N ASN A 165 -23.34 -2.12 -1.36
CA ASN A 165 -22.92 -3.52 -1.35
C ASN A 165 -21.76 -3.67 -0.36
N VAL A 166 -22.04 -4.29 0.77
CA VAL A 166 -21.01 -4.69 1.73
C VAL A 166 -20.56 -6.10 1.37
N PHE A 167 -19.27 -6.26 1.14
CA PHE A 167 -18.72 -7.56 0.81
C PHE A 167 -18.46 -8.38 2.07
N GLU A 168 -18.44 -9.70 1.90
CA GLU A 168 -18.18 -10.65 2.97
C GLU A 168 -19.17 -10.49 4.15
N ASP A 169 -18.68 -10.41 5.38
CA ASP A 169 -19.49 -10.19 6.59
C ASP A 169 -19.56 -8.73 7.04
N GLY A 170 -18.87 -7.84 6.32
CA GLY A 170 -18.82 -6.41 6.65
C GLY A 170 -17.94 -6.05 7.86
N LEU A 171 -17.20 -6.99 8.41
CA LEU A 171 -16.33 -6.78 9.57
C LEU A 171 -14.91 -6.38 9.19
N GLU A 172 -14.62 -6.26 7.90
CA GLU A 172 -13.31 -5.89 7.41
C GLU A 172 -12.93 -4.45 7.80
N SER A 173 -11.83 -4.26 8.50
CA SER A 173 -11.33 -2.96 8.92
C SER A 173 -10.27 -2.42 7.96
N ARG A 174 -10.21 -1.11 7.82
CA ARG A 174 -9.20 -0.38 7.03
C ARG A 174 -8.75 0.84 7.79
N ASP A 175 -7.50 1.17 7.62
CA ASP A 175 -6.95 2.44 8.06
C ASP A 175 -7.07 3.50 6.96
N PHE A 176 -7.41 4.72 7.35
CA PHE A 176 -7.68 5.85 6.45
C PHE A 176 -6.89 7.07 6.88
N ILE A 177 -6.42 7.83 5.90
CA ILE A 177 -5.74 9.10 6.13
C ILE A 177 -6.31 10.18 5.21
N HIS A 178 -6.52 11.39 5.75
CA HIS A 178 -6.97 12.52 4.95
C HIS A 178 -5.84 13.04 4.04
N VAL A 179 -6.20 13.48 2.84
CA VAL A 179 -5.22 13.98 1.86
C VAL A 179 -4.41 15.16 2.38
N ASP A 180 -4.99 16.01 3.22
CA ASP A 180 -4.27 17.15 3.83
C ASP A 180 -3.17 16.69 4.78
N ASP A 181 -3.39 15.62 5.54
CA ASP A 181 -2.37 15.04 6.42
C ASP A 181 -1.24 14.41 5.60
N VAL A 182 -1.56 13.76 4.48
CA VAL A 182 -0.56 13.28 3.52
C VAL A 182 0.29 14.44 3.00
N VAL A 183 -0.35 15.54 2.55
CA VAL A 183 0.34 16.72 2.04
C VAL A 183 1.18 17.39 3.12
N ALA A 184 0.63 17.53 4.34
CA ALA A 184 1.36 18.10 5.48
C ALA A 184 2.61 17.28 5.81
N THR A 185 2.50 15.95 5.83
CA THR A 185 3.63 15.04 6.10
C THR A 185 4.68 15.12 5.00
N ILE A 186 4.29 15.13 3.72
CA ILE A 186 5.22 15.31 2.60
C ILE A 186 5.95 16.65 2.71
N LYS A 187 5.22 17.76 2.96
CA LYS A 187 5.83 19.07 3.19
C LYS A 187 6.82 19.04 4.36
N CYS A 188 6.42 18.45 5.48
CA CYS A 188 7.29 18.31 6.64
C CYS A 188 8.58 17.54 6.28
N SER A 189 8.48 16.47 5.51
CA SER A 189 9.64 15.69 5.08
C SER A 189 10.58 16.47 4.15
N ILE A 190 10.04 17.38 3.31
CA ILE A 190 10.82 18.22 2.38
C ILE A 190 11.55 19.33 3.12
N PHE A 191 10.83 20.06 3.97
CA PHE A 191 11.34 21.28 4.61
C PHE A 191 12.07 21.01 5.93
N SER A 192 12.01 19.80 6.45
CA SER A 192 12.77 19.41 7.62
C SER A 192 14.26 19.22 7.27
N ASN A 193 15.12 19.98 7.95
CA ASN A 193 16.57 19.81 7.83
C ASN A 193 17.09 18.54 8.49
N ASN A 194 16.21 17.73 9.05
CA ASN A 194 16.55 16.52 9.78
C ASN A 194 16.59 15.29 8.86
N ARG A 195 17.58 14.42 9.02
CA ARG A 195 17.66 13.11 8.36
C ARG A 195 16.61 12.10 8.87
N SER A 196 15.77 12.46 9.84
CA SER A 196 14.72 11.59 10.36
C SER A 196 13.76 11.04 9.29
N TRP A 197 13.68 11.68 8.14
CA TRP A 197 12.86 11.25 7.00
C TRP A 197 13.64 10.40 5.97
N ASP A 198 14.83 9.93 6.28
CA ASP A 198 15.57 8.99 5.41
C ASP A 198 15.21 7.57 5.79
N GLY A 199 14.24 6.99 5.09
CA GLY A 199 13.72 5.65 5.40
C GLY A 199 12.34 5.38 4.83
N THR A 200 11.72 4.33 5.36
CA THR A 200 10.37 3.90 4.97
C THR A 200 9.40 4.13 6.12
N PHE A 201 8.24 4.67 5.81
CA PHE A 201 7.23 5.07 6.79
C PHE A 201 5.84 4.67 6.32
N ASN A 202 5.06 4.08 7.20
CA ASN A 202 3.62 3.95 7.01
C ASN A 202 2.98 5.32 7.22
N LEU A 203 1.97 5.63 6.42
CA LEU A 203 1.23 6.86 6.50
C LEU A 203 -0.27 6.58 6.53
N GLY A 204 -0.82 6.60 7.76
CA GLY A 204 -2.21 6.31 8.11
C GLY A 204 -2.64 7.01 9.37
#